data_accee1b389e96efe52019a3a7a08aa16
#
_entry.id   accee1b389e96efe52019a3a7a08aa16
#
_cell.length_a   1.000
_cell.length_b   1.000
_cell.length_c   1.000
_cell.angle_alpha   90.00
_cell.angle_beta   90.00
_cell.angle_gamma   90.00
#
_symmetry.space_group_name_H-M   'P 1'
#
loop_
_entity.id
_entity.type
_entity.pdbx_description
1 polymer ?
#
loop_
_entity_poly.entity_id
_entity_poly.type
_entity_poly.pdbx_seq_one_letter_code
_entity_poly.pdbx_strand_id
1 'polypeptide(L)'
;MKNLEKIVEEKSINSDIVNLSDLIADKILKQAPLKQTQISKINGALFVEGEFIQNVYGEIKGINELTIHYILYRFENKGEYRQWLRTVISNDETEHYNSYADYDKKYMQIVSGYIGDIIMTDFAENILHEITHLYQYGMGLKKCVNLYDAVVDLCRTDNEVAQAVGRTVYYTFTHEQDAMVHQFYGNLLQTKTNERFEDICENNTEYGNALDYLYIVKNNKEEAKQYIKQIGFTIEQYSKRIYFGYKRFKQKLYNAYLLYNSQKNKEFDIKNESKTFEINLSKQAIFDRLMNESKSKYGKIVYGIEKIYLVN
;
A
#
# COMPACT_ATOMS: atom_id res chain seq x y z
N MET A 1 26.21 -17.57 2.42
CA MET A 1 25.52 -17.04 1.24
C MET A 1 24.24 -17.79 0.89
N LYS A 2 24.23 -19.09 0.60
CA LYS A 2 23.02 -19.86 0.26
C LYS A 2 21.84 -19.75 1.27
N ASN A 3 22.11 -19.54 2.56
CA ASN A 3 21.05 -19.41 3.56
C ASN A 3 20.37 -18.02 3.60
N LEU A 4 21.05 -16.96 3.18
CA LEU A 4 20.48 -15.60 3.11
C LEU A 4 19.64 -15.40 1.85
N GLU A 5 20.10 -15.91 0.72
CA GLU A 5 19.32 -15.94 -0.53
C GLU A 5 18.02 -16.74 -0.31
N LYS A 6 18.11 -17.90 0.35
CA LYS A 6 16.95 -18.72 0.68
C LYS A 6 15.97 -18.06 1.65
N ILE A 7 16.45 -17.23 2.59
CA ILE A 7 15.61 -16.47 3.54
C ILE A 7 14.93 -15.27 2.84
N VAL A 8 15.58 -14.66 1.85
CA VAL A 8 15.01 -13.57 1.04
C VAL A 8 13.98 -14.13 0.04
N GLU A 9 14.28 -15.26 -0.62
CA GLU A 9 13.35 -15.91 -1.56
C GLU A 9 12.10 -16.49 -0.90
N GLU A 10 12.20 -17.05 0.33
CA GLU A 10 11.08 -17.76 0.95
C GLU A 10 10.01 -16.86 1.59
N LYS A 11 10.16 -15.52 1.65
CA LYS A 11 9.27 -14.72 2.54
C LYS A 11 8.77 -13.36 2.06
N SER A 12 9.11 -12.82 0.91
CA SER A 12 8.68 -11.45 0.61
C SER A 12 7.89 -11.21 -0.68
N ILE A 13 8.23 -11.84 -1.77
CA ILE A 13 7.58 -11.58 -3.08
C ILE A 13 7.26 -12.90 -3.77
N ASN A 14 6.01 -13.05 -4.21
CA ASN A 14 5.58 -14.17 -5.02
C ASN A 14 5.58 -13.76 -6.50
N SER A 15 6.49 -14.30 -7.29
CA SER A 15 6.62 -13.99 -8.71
C SER A 15 5.38 -14.36 -9.54
N ASP A 16 4.65 -15.41 -9.13
CA ASP A 16 3.45 -15.87 -9.85
C ASP A 16 2.33 -14.83 -9.73
N ILE A 17 2.22 -14.18 -8.55
CA ILE A 17 1.27 -13.08 -8.33
C ILE A 17 1.63 -11.87 -9.18
N VAL A 18 2.92 -11.52 -9.29
CA VAL A 18 3.38 -10.42 -10.14
C VAL A 18 3.06 -10.70 -11.61
N ASN A 19 3.38 -11.89 -12.09
CA ASN A 19 3.09 -12.30 -13.47
C ASN A 19 1.57 -12.31 -13.76
N LEU A 20 0.76 -12.77 -12.81
CA LEU A 20 -0.70 -12.74 -12.94
C LEU A 20 -1.24 -11.32 -12.99
N SER A 21 -0.69 -10.42 -12.19
CA SER A 21 -1.03 -9.00 -12.20
C SER A 21 -0.76 -8.36 -13.57
N ASP A 22 0.41 -8.61 -14.14
CA ASP A 22 0.78 -8.10 -15.45
C ASP A 22 -0.14 -8.65 -16.55
N LEU A 23 -0.48 -9.94 -16.49
CA LEU A 23 -1.40 -10.57 -17.43
C LEU A 23 -2.81 -9.93 -17.39
N ILE A 24 -3.31 -9.64 -16.18
CA ILE A 24 -4.61 -9.00 -15.99
C ILE A 24 -4.55 -7.55 -16.49
N ALA A 25 -3.49 -6.81 -16.15
CA ALA A 25 -3.30 -5.44 -16.63
C ALA A 25 -3.31 -5.38 -18.15
N ASP A 26 -2.54 -6.22 -18.81
CA ASP A 26 -2.49 -6.34 -20.28
C ASP A 26 -3.85 -6.66 -20.88
N LYS A 27 -4.62 -7.53 -20.24
CA LYS A 27 -5.94 -7.92 -20.74
C LYS A 27 -6.95 -6.78 -20.63
N ILE A 28 -6.95 -6.04 -19.52
CA ILE A 28 -7.77 -4.83 -19.36
C ILE A 28 -7.39 -3.80 -20.43
N LEU A 29 -6.10 -3.53 -20.63
CA LEU A 29 -5.61 -2.58 -21.61
C LEU A 29 -6.05 -2.91 -23.04
N LYS A 30 -6.08 -4.20 -23.39
CA LYS A 30 -6.52 -4.67 -24.71
C LYS A 30 -8.04 -4.61 -24.92
N GLN A 31 -8.80 -4.75 -23.84
CA GLN A 31 -10.27 -4.80 -23.89
C GLN A 31 -10.92 -3.44 -23.67
N ALA A 32 -10.30 -2.56 -22.89
CA ALA A 32 -10.87 -1.26 -22.55
C ALA A 32 -10.95 -0.36 -23.79
N PRO A 33 -12.16 0.06 -24.19
CA PRO A 33 -12.36 0.87 -25.40
C PRO A 33 -12.07 2.36 -25.12
N LEU A 34 -10.86 2.70 -24.70
CA LEU A 34 -10.49 4.06 -24.29
C LEU A 34 -10.74 5.13 -25.37
N LYS A 35 -10.78 4.73 -26.62
CA LYS A 35 -11.05 5.62 -27.79
C LYS A 35 -12.51 5.63 -28.24
N GLN A 36 -13.36 4.76 -27.69
CA GLN A 36 -14.74 4.59 -28.14
C GLN A 36 -15.76 5.28 -27.24
N THR A 37 -16.94 5.56 -27.84
CA THR A 37 -18.01 6.40 -27.31
C THR A 37 -18.91 5.75 -26.24
N GLN A 38 -18.61 4.55 -25.78
CA GLN A 38 -19.37 3.93 -24.69
C GLN A 38 -18.84 4.40 -23.32
N ILE A 39 -19.01 5.69 -23.06
CA ILE A 39 -18.61 6.30 -21.81
C ILE A 39 -19.89 6.67 -21.07
N SER A 40 -20.11 6.05 -19.94
CA SER A 40 -21.18 6.40 -19.00
C SER A 40 -20.74 7.54 -18.09
N LYS A 41 -21.68 8.26 -17.51
CA LYS A 41 -21.43 9.37 -16.61
C LYS A 41 -21.90 9.02 -15.20
N ILE A 42 -20.94 8.95 -14.24
CA ILE A 42 -21.21 8.77 -12.82
C ILE A 42 -20.68 9.99 -12.06
N ASN A 43 -21.49 10.60 -11.22
CA ASN A 43 -21.12 11.78 -10.41
C ASN A 43 -20.36 12.87 -11.17
N GLY A 44 -20.72 13.09 -12.42
CA GLY A 44 -20.07 14.07 -13.29
C GLY A 44 -18.80 13.59 -13.98
N ALA A 45 -18.24 12.45 -13.64
CA ALA A 45 -17.08 11.86 -14.29
C ALA A 45 -17.45 10.95 -15.45
N LEU A 46 -16.64 10.94 -16.51
CA LEU A 46 -16.75 9.99 -17.61
C LEU A 46 -15.89 8.77 -17.29
N PHE A 47 -16.39 7.56 -17.59
CA PHE A 47 -15.65 6.34 -17.36
C PHE A 47 -15.91 5.27 -18.42
N VAL A 48 -15.04 4.29 -18.47
CA VAL A 48 -15.19 3.05 -19.21
C VAL A 48 -15.18 1.90 -18.22
N GLU A 49 -16.11 0.97 -18.34
CA GLU A 49 -16.15 -0.22 -17.51
C GLU A 49 -16.23 -1.49 -18.37
N GLY A 50 -15.81 -2.59 -17.78
CA GLY A 50 -15.95 -3.90 -18.39
C GLY A 50 -15.68 -5.02 -17.39
N GLU A 51 -16.04 -6.23 -17.78
CA GLU A 51 -15.88 -7.42 -16.98
C GLU A 51 -15.37 -8.57 -17.82
N PHE A 52 -14.54 -9.43 -17.23
CA PHE A 52 -14.12 -10.69 -17.83
C PHE A 52 -13.73 -11.72 -16.77
N ILE A 53 -13.69 -12.98 -17.18
CA ILE A 53 -13.22 -14.09 -16.36
C ILE A 53 -11.75 -14.36 -16.68
N GLN A 54 -10.92 -14.44 -15.63
CA GLN A 54 -9.53 -14.81 -15.68
C GLN A 54 -9.33 -16.18 -15.03
N ASN A 55 -8.70 -17.12 -15.77
CA ASN A 55 -8.26 -18.37 -15.18
C ASN A 55 -7.03 -18.11 -14.28
N VAL A 56 -7.10 -18.53 -13.03
CA VAL A 56 -6.06 -18.38 -11.99
C VAL A 56 -5.76 -19.73 -11.32
N TYR A 57 -6.01 -20.83 -12.03
CA TYR A 57 -5.82 -22.18 -11.52
C TYR A 57 -4.35 -22.44 -11.15
N GLY A 58 -4.12 -22.83 -9.90
CA GLY A 58 -2.80 -23.09 -9.37
C GLY A 58 -2.08 -21.85 -8.82
N GLU A 59 -2.51 -20.63 -9.15
CA GLU A 59 -1.89 -19.37 -8.73
C GLU A 59 -2.50 -18.88 -7.41
N ILE A 60 -3.83 -18.97 -7.30
CA ILE A 60 -4.57 -18.63 -6.07
C ILE A 60 -5.28 -19.86 -5.54
N LYS A 61 -4.83 -20.35 -4.39
CA LYS A 61 -5.41 -21.55 -3.79
C LYS A 61 -6.91 -21.37 -3.53
N GLY A 62 -7.72 -22.31 -4.03
CA GLY A 62 -9.18 -22.31 -3.84
C GLY A 62 -9.96 -21.50 -4.90
N ILE A 63 -9.28 -20.82 -5.81
CA ILE A 63 -9.89 -20.10 -6.93
C ILE A 63 -9.36 -20.68 -8.25
N ASN A 64 -10.23 -21.12 -9.13
CA ASN A 64 -9.87 -21.54 -10.48
C ASN A 64 -10.12 -20.43 -11.48
N GLU A 65 -11.24 -19.73 -11.31
CA GLU A 65 -11.67 -18.63 -12.15
C GLU A 65 -11.98 -17.42 -11.29
N LEU A 66 -11.49 -16.26 -11.68
CA LEU A 66 -11.66 -14.98 -11.02
C LEU A 66 -12.42 -14.04 -11.96
N THR A 67 -13.52 -13.50 -11.49
CA THR A 67 -14.24 -12.43 -12.19
C THR A 67 -13.53 -11.12 -11.92
N ILE A 68 -13.14 -10.43 -12.96
CA ILE A 68 -12.44 -9.14 -12.90
C ILE A 68 -13.33 -8.08 -13.52
N HIS A 69 -13.70 -7.11 -12.72
CA HIS A 69 -14.42 -5.92 -13.13
C HIS A 69 -13.48 -4.72 -13.09
N TYR A 70 -13.45 -3.89 -14.12
CA TYR A 70 -12.63 -2.69 -14.15
C TYR A 70 -13.47 -1.45 -14.45
N ILE A 71 -13.13 -0.35 -13.79
CA ILE A 71 -13.73 0.97 -13.97
C ILE A 71 -12.57 1.97 -14.17
N LEU A 72 -12.49 2.55 -15.36
CA LEU A 72 -11.44 3.49 -15.72
C LEU A 72 -12.05 4.88 -15.96
N TYR A 73 -11.75 5.82 -15.07
CA TYR A 73 -12.25 7.19 -15.13
C TYR A 73 -11.40 8.04 -16.05
N ARG A 74 -12.05 8.81 -16.92
CA ARG A 74 -11.37 9.73 -17.85
C ARG A 74 -11.14 11.08 -17.22
N PHE A 75 -9.91 11.55 -17.32
CA PHE A 75 -9.49 12.88 -16.90
C PHE A 75 -8.83 13.64 -18.04
N GLU A 76 -8.85 14.97 -17.98
CA GLU A 76 -8.17 15.81 -18.95
C GLU A 76 -6.70 16.06 -18.58
N ASN A 77 -6.40 16.03 -17.29
CA ASN A 77 -5.05 16.24 -16.78
C ASN A 77 -4.81 15.57 -15.41
N LYS A 78 -3.53 15.48 -15.02
CA LYS A 78 -3.12 14.89 -13.73
C LYS A 78 -3.66 15.66 -12.50
N GLY A 79 -3.97 16.94 -12.63
CA GLY A 79 -4.52 17.73 -11.54
C GLY A 79 -5.94 17.31 -11.20
N GLU A 80 -6.79 17.07 -12.20
CA GLU A 80 -8.15 16.55 -12.02
C GLU A 80 -8.14 15.16 -11.39
N TYR A 81 -7.27 14.28 -11.89
CA TYR A 81 -7.11 12.95 -11.30
C TYR A 81 -6.73 13.00 -9.82
N ARG A 82 -5.76 13.85 -9.45
CA ARG A 82 -5.36 14.03 -8.05
C ARG A 82 -6.48 14.61 -7.19
N GLN A 83 -7.25 15.55 -7.72
CA GLN A 83 -8.41 16.10 -7.02
C GLN A 83 -9.49 15.05 -6.82
N TRP A 84 -9.79 14.26 -7.86
CA TRP A 84 -10.72 13.15 -7.80
C TRP A 84 -10.32 12.11 -6.76
N LEU A 85 -9.06 11.67 -6.72
CA LEU A 85 -8.56 10.74 -5.70
C LEU A 85 -8.80 11.25 -4.28
N ARG A 86 -8.62 12.55 -4.03
CA ARG A 86 -8.90 13.15 -2.72
C ARG A 86 -10.38 13.12 -2.38
N THR A 87 -11.24 13.36 -3.36
CA THR A 87 -12.70 13.37 -3.18
C THR A 87 -13.25 11.97 -2.95
N VAL A 88 -12.71 10.97 -3.62
CA VAL A 88 -13.15 9.57 -3.51
C VAL A 88 -12.82 8.98 -2.14
N ILE A 89 -11.69 9.39 -1.54
CA ILE A 89 -11.31 8.93 -0.20
C ILE A 89 -12.28 9.42 0.87
N SER A 90 -13.02 10.52 0.63
CA SER A 90 -13.92 11.14 1.60
C SER A 90 -15.41 10.78 1.44
N ASN A 91 -15.82 10.05 0.41
CA ASN A 91 -17.22 9.75 0.15
C ASN A 91 -17.60 8.28 0.43
N ASP A 92 -18.70 8.09 1.17
CA ASP A 92 -19.25 6.77 1.56
C ASP A 92 -19.83 5.93 0.40
N GLU A 93 -20.00 6.49 -0.79
CA GLU A 93 -20.48 5.76 -1.98
C GLU A 93 -19.33 4.96 -2.64
N THR A 94 -18.71 4.09 -1.87
CA THR A 94 -17.38 3.56 -2.13
C THR A 94 -17.29 2.41 -3.14
N GLU A 95 -18.39 1.75 -3.49
CA GLU A 95 -18.33 0.56 -4.36
C GLU A 95 -17.81 0.86 -5.77
N HIS A 96 -18.10 2.05 -6.31
CA HIS A 96 -17.67 2.43 -7.67
C HIS A 96 -16.30 3.12 -7.75
N TYR A 97 -15.67 3.41 -6.61
CA TYR A 97 -14.47 4.24 -6.58
C TYR A 97 -13.23 3.54 -6.03
N ASN A 98 -13.38 2.37 -5.40
CA ASN A 98 -12.26 1.67 -4.78
C ASN A 98 -11.98 0.36 -5.49
N SER A 99 -10.69 0.06 -5.69
CA SER A 99 -10.26 -1.29 -5.96
C SER A 99 -10.48 -2.14 -4.72
N TYR A 100 -10.94 -3.37 -4.90
CA TYR A 100 -11.08 -4.34 -3.83
C TYR A 100 -11.12 -5.76 -4.36
N ALA A 101 -10.82 -6.72 -3.51
CA ALA A 101 -10.91 -8.13 -3.80
C ALA A 101 -11.81 -8.86 -2.79
N ASP A 102 -12.69 -9.73 -3.29
CA ASP A 102 -13.57 -10.59 -2.50
C ASP A 102 -13.27 -12.05 -2.83
N TYR A 103 -12.60 -12.74 -1.91
CA TYR A 103 -12.18 -14.12 -2.09
C TYR A 103 -13.37 -15.08 -2.16
N ASP A 104 -14.41 -14.88 -1.34
CA ASP A 104 -15.56 -15.77 -1.27
C ASP A 104 -16.40 -15.66 -2.55
N LYS A 105 -16.53 -14.47 -3.10
CA LYS A 105 -17.21 -14.22 -4.38
C LYS A 105 -16.34 -14.52 -5.60
N LYS A 106 -15.03 -14.79 -5.41
CA LYS A 106 -14.05 -14.94 -6.50
C LYS A 106 -14.10 -13.75 -7.46
N TYR A 107 -14.04 -12.57 -6.89
CA TYR A 107 -14.26 -11.31 -7.57
C TYR A 107 -13.18 -10.30 -7.21
N MET A 108 -12.79 -9.50 -8.20
CA MET A 108 -11.88 -8.39 -8.02
C MET A 108 -12.37 -7.19 -8.84
N GLN A 109 -12.48 -6.04 -8.19
CA GLN A 109 -12.75 -4.77 -8.86
C GLN A 109 -11.48 -3.93 -8.89
N ILE A 110 -11.17 -3.37 -10.06
CA ILE A 110 -10.05 -2.47 -10.27
C ILE A 110 -10.57 -1.13 -10.73
N VAL A 111 -10.22 -0.11 -9.98
CA VAL A 111 -10.58 1.28 -10.29
C VAL A 111 -9.30 2.09 -10.50
N SER A 112 -9.22 2.81 -11.60
CA SER A 112 -8.10 3.70 -11.91
C SER A 112 -8.55 4.83 -12.84
N GLY A 113 -7.60 5.70 -13.22
CA GLY A 113 -7.82 6.81 -14.14
C GLY A 113 -7.04 6.67 -15.44
N TYR A 114 -7.48 7.41 -16.47
CA TYR A 114 -6.72 7.57 -17.71
C TYR A 114 -6.84 8.99 -18.28
N ILE A 115 -5.80 9.40 -19.01
CA ILE A 115 -5.72 10.69 -19.70
C ILE A 115 -5.36 10.40 -21.16
N GLY A 116 -6.26 10.73 -22.09
CA GLY A 116 -6.09 10.35 -23.48
C GLY A 116 -6.04 8.82 -23.63
N ASP A 117 -4.90 8.27 -24.06
CA ASP A 117 -4.66 6.82 -24.20
C ASP A 117 -3.77 6.26 -23.08
N ILE A 118 -3.45 7.05 -22.05
CA ILE A 118 -2.47 6.70 -21.00
C ILE A 118 -3.23 6.40 -19.71
N ILE A 119 -3.14 5.15 -19.25
CA ILE A 119 -3.65 4.77 -17.93
C ILE A 119 -2.67 5.25 -16.85
N MET A 120 -3.21 5.63 -15.71
CA MET A 120 -2.40 6.11 -14.58
C MET A 120 -1.49 5.01 -14.04
N THR A 121 -0.34 5.41 -13.50
CA THR A 121 0.71 4.50 -13.03
C THR A 121 0.28 3.60 -11.87
N ASP A 122 -0.69 4.01 -11.08
CA ASP A 122 -1.26 3.24 -9.96
C ASP A 122 -2.13 2.04 -10.41
N PHE A 123 -2.49 1.96 -11.70
CA PHE A 123 -3.35 0.91 -12.22
C PHE A 123 -2.80 -0.51 -12.00
N ALA A 124 -1.56 -0.77 -12.45
CA ALA A 124 -0.93 -2.07 -12.28
C ALA A 124 -0.63 -2.36 -10.79
N GLU A 125 -0.30 -1.31 -10.04
CA GLU A 125 -0.07 -1.38 -8.60
C GLU A 125 -1.34 -1.80 -7.85
N ASN A 126 -2.50 -1.25 -8.20
CA ASN A 126 -3.79 -1.61 -7.62
C ASN A 126 -4.15 -3.08 -7.92
N ILE A 127 -3.93 -3.55 -9.16
CA ILE A 127 -4.14 -4.95 -9.51
C ILE A 127 -3.28 -5.86 -8.64
N LEU A 128 -2.01 -5.57 -8.52
CA LEU A 128 -1.06 -6.37 -7.74
C LEU A 128 -1.42 -6.38 -6.24
N HIS A 129 -1.88 -5.26 -5.71
CA HIS A 129 -2.37 -5.13 -4.34
C HIS A 129 -3.55 -6.07 -4.09
N GLU A 130 -4.58 -6.00 -4.93
CA GLU A 130 -5.81 -6.79 -4.76
C GLU A 130 -5.59 -8.29 -4.98
N ILE A 131 -4.77 -8.67 -5.95
CA ILE A 131 -4.39 -10.08 -6.16
C ILE A 131 -3.64 -10.63 -4.94
N THR A 132 -2.79 -9.81 -4.33
CA THR A 132 -2.08 -10.21 -3.11
C THR A 132 -3.06 -10.55 -1.99
N HIS A 133 -4.14 -9.80 -1.83
CA HIS A 133 -5.19 -10.11 -0.87
C HIS A 133 -5.89 -11.44 -1.17
N LEU A 134 -6.24 -11.71 -2.43
CA LEU A 134 -6.83 -13.00 -2.82
C LEU A 134 -5.89 -14.17 -2.50
N TYR A 135 -4.60 -14.01 -2.79
CA TYR A 135 -3.59 -15.02 -2.46
C TYR A 135 -3.50 -15.27 -0.94
N GLN A 136 -3.46 -14.21 -0.15
CA GLN A 136 -3.39 -14.29 1.31
C GLN A 136 -4.60 -15.03 1.90
N TYR A 137 -5.80 -14.75 1.41
CA TYR A 137 -7.01 -15.47 1.83
C TYR A 137 -6.97 -16.95 1.42
N GLY A 138 -6.51 -17.25 0.21
CA GLY A 138 -6.29 -18.62 -0.24
C GLY A 138 -5.30 -19.39 0.64
N MET A 139 -4.32 -18.69 1.21
CA MET A 139 -3.37 -19.27 2.18
C MET A 139 -3.94 -19.36 3.61
N GLY A 140 -5.22 -19.00 3.80
CA GLY A 140 -5.91 -19.13 5.08
C GLY A 140 -5.74 -17.97 6.03
N LEU A 141 -5.36 -16.79 5.52
CA LEU A 141 -5.32 -15.59 6.33
C LEU A 141 -6.73 -15.22 6.80
N LYS A 142 -6.90 -15.03 8.11
CA LYS A 142 -8.15 -14.55 8.70
C LYS A 142 -8.01 -13.09 9.09
N LYS A 143 -8.94 -12.24 8.65
CA LYS A 143 -9.01 -10.86 9.12
C LYS A 143 -9.34 -10.83 10.62
N CYS A 144 -8.67 -9.96 11.36
CA CYS A 144 -9.12 -9.57 12.71
C CYS A 144 -10.23 -8.51 12.53
N VAL A 145 -11.43 -8.99 12.21
CA VAL A 145 -12.55 -8.19 11.66
C VAL A 145 -12.83 -6.93 12.50
N ASN A 146 -13.04 -7.07 13.81
CA ASN A 146 -13.47 -5.95 14.65
C ASN A 146 -12.49 -4.76 14.69
N LEU A 147 -11.18 -5.02 14.78
CA LEU A 147 -10.20 -3.94 14.80
C LEU A 147 -9.99 -3.36 13.41
N TYR A 148 -9.97 -4.21 12.39
CA TYR A 148 -9.78 -3.77 11.01
C TYR A 148 -10.91 -2.83 10.58
N ASP A 149 -12.15 -3.21 10.82
CA ASP A 149 -13.33 -2.42 10.47
C ASP A 149 -13.31 -1.07 11.19
N ALA A 150 -13.07 -1.04 12.52
CA ALA A 150 -12.97 0.20 13.27
C ALA A 150 -11.84 1.14 12.75
N VAL A 151 -10.73 0.57 12.29
CA VAL A 151 -9.63 1.34 11.69
C VAL A 151 -10.02 1.86 10.31
N VAL A 152 -10.67 1.05 9.48
CA VAL A 152 -11.15 1.46 8.15
C VAL A 152 -12.20 2.55 8.28
N ASP A 153 -13.11 2.46 9.23
CA ASP A 153 -14.09 3.51 9.51
C ASP A 153 -13.42 4.86 9.82
N LEU A 154 -12.38 4.85 10.67
CA LEU A 154 -11.60 6.08 10.91
C LEU A 154 -10.90 6.60 9.64
N CYS A 155 -10.39 5.70 8.79
CA CYS A 155 -9.74 6.12 7.54
C CYS A 155 -10.68 6.84 6.56
N ARG A 156 -12.00 6.66 6.74
CA ARG A 156 -13.05 7.22 5.86
C ARG A 156 -13.71 8.48 6.41
N THR A 157 -13.35 8.92 7.60
CA THR A 157 -13.94 10.14 8.18
C THR A 157 -13.42 11.41 7.51
N ASP A 158 -14.20 12.47 7.52
CA ASP A 158 -13.79 13.79 7.04
C ASP A 158 -12.84 14.52 8.01
N ASN A 159 -12.68 14.01 9.24
CA ASN A 159 -11.78 14.59 10.21
C ASN A 159 -10.34 14.12 9.96
N GLU A 160 -9.46 15.05 9.64
CA GLU A 160 -8.06 14.80 9.28
C GLU A 160 -7.29 14.04 10.36
N VAL A 161 -7.53 14.34 11.65
CA VAL A 161 -6.84 13.69 12.76
C VAL A 161 -7.36 12.26 12.98
N ALA A 162 -8.66 12.05 12.88
CA ALA A 162 -9.27 10.72 12.92
C ALA A 162 -8.75 9.84 11.78
N GLN A 163 -8.77 10.38 10.56
CA GLN A 163 -8.22 9.71 9.38
C GLN A 163 -6.74 9.36 9.58
N ALA A 164 -5.94 10.29 10.11
CA ALA A 164 -4.53 10.05 10.36
C ALA A 164 -4.30 8.95 11.41
N VAL A 165 -5.09 8.90 12.48
CA VAL A 165 -5.04 7.80 13.46
C VAL A 165 -5.40 6.48 12.80
N GLY A 166 -6.48 6.42 12.03
CA GLY A 166 -6.88 5.23 11.28
C GLY A 166 -5.76 4.76 10.34
N ARG A 167 -5.27 5.64 9.49
CA ARG A 167 -4.20 5.34 8.50
C ARG A 167 -2.91 4.87 9.17
N THR A 168 -2.46 5.50 10.25
CA THR A 168 -1.26 5.03 10.95
C THR A 168 -1.38 3.61 11.48
N VAL A 169 -2.55 3.21 11.97
CA VAL A 169 -2.81 1.82 12.39
C VAL A 169 -2.99 0.87 11.21
N TYR A 170 -3.67 1.32 10.15
CA TYR A 170 -3.85 0.56 8.90
C TYR A 170 -2.52 0.06 8.34
N TYR A 171 -1.51 0.92 8.26
CA TYR A 171 -0.17 0.58 7.81
C TYR A 171 0.59 -0.39 8.74
N THR A 172 0.03 -0.78 9.87
CA THR A 172 0.61 -1.82 10.75
C THR A 172 0.03 -3.21 10.52
N PHE A 173 -1.05 -3.36 9.78
CA PHE A 173 -1.60 -4.68 9.46
C PHE A 173 -0.67 -5.44 8.52
N THR A 174 -0.36 -6.68 8.89
CA THR A 174 0.64 -7.47 8.14
C THR A 174 0.19 -7.76 6.72
N HIS A 175 -1.10 -8.06 6.51
CA HIS A 175 -1.65 -8.35 5.19
C HIS A 175 -1.61 -7.13 4.28
N GLU A 176 -1.92 -5.94 4.81
CA GLU A 176 -1.79 -4.69 4.05
C GLU A 176 -0.33 -4.39 3.70
N GLN A 177 0.58 -4.57 4.66
CA GLN A 177 2.00 -4.41 4.40
C GLN A 177 2.51 -5.34 3.30
N ASP A 178 2.05 -6.60 3.28
CA ASP A 178 2.45 -7.54 2.24
C ASP A 178 1.94 -7.11 0.86
N ALA A 179 0.68 -6.63 0.77
CA ALA A 179 0.13 -6.10 -0.47
C ALA A 179 0.90 -4.86 -0.96
N MET A 180 1.19 -3.91 -0.07
CA MET A 180 1.97 -2.71 -0.37
C MET A 180 3.42 -3.01 -0.76
N VAL A 181 4.01 -4.08 -0.22
CA VAL A 181 5.37 -4.51 -0.58
C VAL A 181 5.39 -5.12 -1.97
N HIS A 182 4.39 -5.89 -2.36
CA HIS A 182 4.25 -6.37 -3.74
C HIS A 182 4.06 -5.22 -4.71
N GLN A 183 3.17 -4.27 -4.38
CA GLN A 183 2.97 -3.04 -5.14
C GLN A 183 4.28 -2.25 -5.33
N PHE A 184 5.04 -2.05 -4.28
CA PHE A 184 6.37 -1.41 -4.33
C PHE A 184 7.34 -2.16 -5.25
N TYR A 185 7.37 -3.49 -5.15
CA TYR A 185 8.23 -4.31 -6.02
C TYR A 185 7.82 -4.22 -7.49
N GLY A 186 6.53 -4.27 -7.80
CA GLY A 186 6.00 -4.04 -9.14
C GLY A 186 6.42 -2.68 -9.71
N ASN A 187 6.33 -1.63 -8.89
CA ASN A 187 6.78 -0.28 -9.26
C ASN A 187 8.29 -0.23 -9.59
N LEU A 188 9.13 -0.90 -8.79
CA LEU A 188 10.57 -1.00 -9.07
C LEU A 188 10.86 -1.68 -10.42
N LEU A 189 10.10 -2.74 -10.77
CA LEU A 189 10.23 -3.45 -12.05
C LEU A 189 9.85 -2.56 -13.23
N GLN A 190 8.81 -1.76 -13.09
CA GLN A 190 8.30 -0.87 -14.15
C GLN A 190 9.22 0.35 -14.35
N THR A 191 9.60 1.02 -13.26
CA THR A 191 10.39 2.26 -13.31
C THR A 191 11.87 2.02 -13.59
N LYS A 192 12.35 0.80 -13.32
CA LYS A 192 13.77 0.42 -13.47
C LYS A 192 14.72 1.41 -12.80
N THR A 193 14.30 1.94 -11.65
CA THR A 193 15.05 2.98 -10.93
C THR A 193 16.44 2.53 -10.50
N ASN A 194 17.36 3.48 -10.38
CA ASN A 194 18.68 3.33 -9.78
C ASN A 194 18.83 4.12 -8.48
N GLU A 195 17.73 4.66 -7.97
CA GLU A 195 17.74 5.43 -6.74
C GLU A 195 18.05 4.55 -5.53
N ARG A 196 18.58 5.17 -4.47
CA ARG A 196 18.83 4.46 -3.22
C ARG A 196 17.52 4.15 -2.53
N PHE A 197 17.52 3.09 -1.74
CA PHE A 197 16.34 2.66 -1.00
C PHE A 197 15.71 3.77 -0.16
N GLU A 198 16.54 4.52 0.57
CA GLU A 198 16.07 5.60 1.45
C GLU A 198 15.29 6.65 0.67
N ASP A 199 15.82 7.06 -0.49
CA ASP A 199 15.22 8.10 -1.33
C ASP A 199 13.86 7.65 -1.89
N ILE A 200 13.77 6.39 -2.34
CA ILE A 200 12.52 5.82 -2.84
C ILE A 200 11.53 5.60 -1.69
N CYS A 201 11.98 5.05 -0.58
CA CYS A 201 11.13 4.65 0.54
C CYS A 201 10.38 5.83 1.15
N GLU A 202 11.03 7.00 1.25
CA GLU A 202 10.41 8.19 1.83
C GLU A 202 9.48 8.92 0.85
N ASN A 203 9.81 8.91 -0.45
CA ASN A 203 9.15 9.77 -1.41
C ASN A 203 8.09 9.06 -2.26
N ASN A 204 8.24 7.75 -2.48
CA ASN A 204 7.49 7.02 -3.49
C ASN A 204 6.84 5.74 -2.96
N THR A 205 6.58 5.63 -1.65
CA THR A 205 5.93 4.44 -1.09
C THR A 205 4.83 4.78 -0.09
N GLU A 206 3.98 3.79 0.18
CA GLU A 206 3.00 3.85 1.26
C GLU A 206 3.64 4.04 2.65
N TYR A 207 4.92 3.70 2.79
CA TYR A 207 5.67 4.00 4.01
C TYR A 207 5.88 5.51 4.19
N GLY A 208 6.17 6.24 3.12
CA GLY A 208 6.22 7.71 3.15
C GLY A 208 4.88 8.32 3.53
N ASN A 209 3.78 7.83 2.95
CA ASN A 209 2.43 8.24 3.32
C ASN A 209 2.13 7.95 4.80
N ALA A 210 2.56 6.79 5.30
CA ALA A 210 2.41 6.44 6.71
C ALA A 210 3.13 7.42 7.66
N LEU A 211 4.30 7.93 7.26
CA LEU A 211 5.02 8.96 8.02
C LEU A 211 4.29 10.30 8.01
N ASP A 212 3.61 10.65 6.91
CA ASP A 212 2.80 11.86 6.81
C ASP A 212 1.65 11.85 7.82
N TYR A 213 0.90 10.74 7.86
CA TYR A 213 -0.18 10.57 8.83
C TYR A 213 0.35 10.56 10.27
N LEU A 214 1.49 9.93 10.52
CA LEU A 214 2.11 9.96 11.83
C LEU A 214 2.49 11.39 12.26
N TYR A 215 2.92 12.24 11.32
CA TYR A 215 3.18 13.65 11.57
C TYR A 215 1.92 14.41 11.98
N ILE A 216 0.77 14.17 11.31
CA ILE A 216 -0.52 14.76 11.67
C ILE A 216 -0.93 14.37 13.09
N VAL A 217 -0.94 13.08 13.39
CA VAL A 217 -1.26 12.55 14.75
C VAL A 217 -0.44 13.23 15.82
N LYS A 218 0.83 13.41 15.57
CA LYS A 218 1.77 13.99 16.47
C LYS A 218 1.54 15.47 16.75
N ASN A 219 1.17 16.25 15.73
CA ASN A 219 0.89 17.67 15.91
C ASN A 219 -0.47 17.91 16.57
N ASN A 220 -1.36 16.93 16.58
CA ASN A 220 -2.72 17.00 17.12
C ASN A 220 -2.98 15.98 18.25
N LYS A 221 -2.04 15.88 19.20
CA LYS A 221 -2.00 14.82 20.22
C LYS A 221 -3.26 14.67 21.05
N GLU A 222 -3.81 15.78 21.53
CA GLU A 222 -4.96 15.75 22.44
C GLU A 222 -6.20 15.23 21.70
N GLU A 223 -6.41 15.65 20.48
CA GLU A 223 -7.49 15.15 19.65
C GLU A 223 -7.26 13.69 19.25
N ALA A 224 -6.05 13.35 18.84
CA ALA A 224 -5.69 11.98 18.43
C ALA A 224 -5.93 10.95 19.56
N LYS A 225 -5.76 11.32 20.83
CA LYS A 225 -6.05 10.43 21.97
C LYS A 225 -7.50 9.94 21.99
N GLN A 226 -8.45 10.75 21.55
CA GLN A 226 -9.87 10.39 21.51
C GLN A 226 -10.09 9.27 20.49
N TYR A 227 -9.53 9.40 19.28
CA TYR A 227 -9.67 8.42 18.22
C TYR A 227 -8.87 7.14 18.50
N ILE A 228 -7.68 7.24 19.12
CA ILE A 228 -6.92 6.07 19.58
C ILE A 228 -7.75 5.25 20.57
N LYS A 229 -8.45 5.92 21.50
CA LYS A 229 -9.34 5.26 22.45
C LYS A 229 -10.59 4.65 21.75
N GLN A 230 -11.12 5.32 20.75
CA GLN A 230 -12.26 4.84 19.96
C GLN A 230 -12.01 3.49 19.30
N ILE A 231 -10.79 3.26 18.78
CA ILE A 231 -10.40 1.96 18.23
C ILE A 231 -9.90 0.95 19.29
N GLY A 232 -10.14 1.24 20.56
CA GLY A 232 -9.87 0.33 21.68
C GLY A 232 -8.42 0.26 22.14
N PHE A 233 -7.57 1.24 21.81
CA PHE A 233 -6.17 1.27 22.25
C PHE A 233 -5.93 2.25 23.40
N THR A 234 -5.04 1.86 24.30
CA THR A 234 -4.31 2.83 25.12
C THR A 234 -3.23 3.52 24.27
N ILE A 235 -2.75 4.67 24.73
CA ILE A 235 -1.65 5.38 24.04
C ILE A 235 -0.41 4.50 23.94
N GLU A 236 -0.11 3.72 24.99
CA GLU A 236 1.03 2.81 24.99
C GLU A 236 0.87 1.68 23.97
N GLN A 237 -0.31 1.05 23.90
CA GLN A 237 -0.60 -0.01 22.93
C GLN A 237 -0.50 0.52 21.50
N TYR A 238 -1.07 1.70 21.23
CA TYR A 238 -0.96 2.38 19.95
C TYR A 238 0.51 2.62 19.58
N SER A 239 1.29 3.24 20.50
CA SER A 239 2.70 3.55 20.26
C SER A 239 3.55 2.32 19.97
N LYS A 240 3.36 1.24 20.75
CA LYS A 240 4.03 -0.04 20.52
C LYS A 240 3.66 -0.63 19.15
N ARG A 241 2.39 -0.57 18.80
CA ARG A 241 1.91 -1.08 17.51
C ARG A 241 2.53 -0.34 16.34
N ILE A 242 2.51 1.01 16.37
CA ILE A 242 3.12 1.84 15.33
C ILE A 242 4.61 1.54 15.22
N TYR A 243 5.33 1.56 16.33
CA TYR A 243 6.76 1.29 16.37
C TYR A 243 7.14 -0.05 15.71
N PHE A 244 6.53 -1.16 16.15
CA PHE A 244 6.85 -2.47 15.62
C PHE A 244 6.29 -2.69 14.21
N GLY A 245 5.12 -2.14 13.93
CA GLY A 245 4.51 -2.19 12.61
C GLY A 245 5.36 -1.50 11.55
N TYR A 246 5.79 -0.27 11.80
CA TYR A 246 6.60 0.50 10.85
C TYR A 246 8.01 -0.06 10.66
N LYS A 247 8.64 -0.54 11.76
CA LYS A 247 9.91 -1.26 11.64
C LYS A 247 9.79 -2.47 10.69
N ARG A 248 8.76 -3.29 10.89
CA ARG A 248 8.50 -4.46 10.06
C ARG A 248 8.21 -4.07 8.61
N PHE A 249 7.40 -3.03 8.39
CA PHE A 249 7.05 -2.55 7.06
C PHE A 249 8.28 -2.09 6.29
N LYS A 250 9.10 -1.22 6.89
CA LYS A 250 10.34 -0.75 6.27
C LYS A 250 11.29 -1.91 5.94
N GLN A 251 11.41 -2.90 6.84
CA GLN A 251 12.24 -4.09 6.58
C GLN A 251 11.73 -4.91 5.39
N LYS A 252 10.42 -5.07 5.25
CA LYS A 252 9.83 -5.77 4.09
C LYS A 252 10.10 -5.04 2.78
N LEU A 253 9.92 -3.71 2.75
CA LEU A 253 10.23 -2.88 1.59
C LEU A 253 11.72 -2.99 1.21
N TYR A 254 12.61 -2.97 2.20
CA TYR A 254 14.04 -3.14 1.97
C TYR A 254 14.38 -4.50 1.37
N ASN A 255 13.76 -5.57 1.88
CA ASN A 255 13.97 -6.91 1.31
C ASN A 255 13.50 -6.99 -0.15
N ALA A 256 12.37 -6.36 -0.49
CA ALA A 256 11.88 -6.28 -1.86
C ALA A 256 12.85 -5.49 -2.77
N TYR A 257 13.40 -4.39 -2.27
CA TYR A 257 14.43 -3.61 -2.98
C TYR A 257 15.72 -4.43 -3.22
N LEU A 258 16.18 -5.20 -2.23
CA LEU A 258 17.33 -6.09 -2.40
C LEU A 258 17.07 -7.16 -3.46
N LEU A 259 15.88 -7.76 -3.45
CA LEU A 259 15.47 -8.75 -4.44
C LEU A 259 15.48 -8.14 -5.85
N TYR A 260 14.90 -6.96 -6.04
CA TYR A 260 14.91 -6.23 -7.30
C TYR A 260 16.35 -6.00 -7.81
N ASN A 261 17.24 -5.50 -6.94
CA ASN A 261 18.63 -5.25 -7.32
C ASN A 261 19.42 -6.53 -7.61
N SER A 262 19.13 -7.63 -6.92
CA SER A 262 19.77 -8.91 -7.18
C SER A 262 19.40 -9.50 -8.55
N GLN A 263 18.19 -9.25 -9.01
CA GLN A 263 17.73 -9.64 -10.34
C GLN A 263 18.28 -8.73 -11.44
N LYS A 264 18.37 -7.42 -11.15
CA LYS A 264 18.89 -6.43 -12.09
C LYS A 264 20.40 -6.54 -12.31
N ASN A 265 21.16 -6.78 -11.25
CA ASN A 265 22.62 -6.86 -11.25
C ASN A 265 23.06 -8.19 -10.65
N LYS A 266 23.53 -9.13 -11.47
CA LYS A 266 24.03 -10.43 -11.00
C LYS A 266 25.18 -10.34 -9.98
N GLU A 267 25.75 -9.17 -9.76
CA GLU A 267 26.87 -8.87 -8.87
C GLU A 267 26.48 -8.00 -7.66
N PHE A 268 25.18 -7.86 -7.35
CA PHE A 268 24.76 -7.02 -6.23
C PHE A 268 25.36 -7.54 -4.91
N ASP A 269 26.19 -6.72 -4.25
CA ASP A 269 26.83 -7.07 -2.98
C ASP A 269 25.86 -6.91 -1.79
N ILE A 270 25.03 -7.92 -1.57
CA ILE A 270 24.08 -8.00 -0.46
C ILE A 270 24.77 -7.78 0.91
N LYS A 271 26.08 -8.08 1.03
CA LYS A 271 26.81 -7.92 2.29
C LYS A 271 27.03 -6.45 2.68
N ASN A 272 27.25 -5.57 1.71
CA ASN A 272 27.49 -4.16 2.02
C ASN A 272 26.18 -3.43 2.35
N GLU A 273 25.11 -3.74 1.65
CA GLU A 273 23.78 -3.16 1.91
C GLU A 273 23.13 -3.72 3.19
N SER A 274 23.29 -5.02 3.47
CA SER A 274 22.77 -5.60 4.71
C SER A 274 23.49 -5.08 5.96
N LYS A 275 24.76 -4.70 5.86
CA LYS A 275 25.47 -4.07 6.99
C LYS A 275 24.97 -2.67 7.31
N THR A 276 24.53 -1.89 6.32
CA THR A 276 23.90 -0.59 6.56
C THR A 276 22.51 -0.72 7.21
N PHE A 277 21.90 -1.89 7.07
CA PHE A 277 20.56 -2.18 7.63
C PHE A 277 20.60 -3.13 8.84
N GLU A 278 21.78 -3.60 9.27
CA GLU A 278 21.92 -4.25 10.59
C GLU A 278 21.63 -3.26 11.71
N ILE A 279 20.35 -3.09 11.92
CA ILE A 279 19.81 -2.23 12.94
C ILE A 279 19.79 -3.00 14.26
N ASN A 280 20.91 -3.04 14.92
CA ASN A 280 21.00 -3.21 16.37
C ASN A 280 20.57 -1.89 17.05
N LEU A 281 19.46 -1.32 16.60
CA LEU A 281 18.97 -0.07 17.14
C LEU A 281 18.15 -0.35 18.37
N SER A 282 18.52 0.31 19.48
CA SER A 282 17.64 0.46 20.65
C SER A 282 16.27 1.01 20.20
N LYS A 283 15.22 0.79 20.97
CA LYS A 283 13.88 1.38 20.70
C LYS A 283 13.98 2.87 20.38
N GLN A 284 14.83 3.58 21.11
CA GLN A 284 15.08 5.01 20.94
C GLN A 284 15.67 5.33 19.57
N ALA A 285 16.64 4.58 19.12
CA ALA A 285 17.30 4.87 17.84
C ALA A 285 16.40 4.60 16.62
N ILE A 286 15.49 3.62 16.68
CA ILE A 286 14.49 3.43 15.60
C ILE A 286 13.46 4.57 15.64
N PHE A 287 13.06 4.97 16.83
CA PHE A 287 12.18 6.09 17.02
C PHE A 287 12.82 7.40 16.50
N ASP A 288 14.08 7.66 16.86
CA ASP A 288 14.83 8.80 16.37
C ASP A 288 14.99 8.79 14.85
N ARG A 289 15.11 7.60 14.26
CA ARG A 289 15.16 7.44 12.80
C ARG A 289 13.82 7.74 12.14
N LEU A 290 12.70 7.21 12.64
CA LEU A 290 11.36 7.56 12.18
C LEU A 290 11.11 9.06 12.28
N MET A 291 11.63 9.68 13.36
CA MET A 291 11.55 11.11 13.56
C MET A 291 12.37 11.92 12.56
N ASN A 292 13.57 11.44 12.23
CA ASN A 292 14.45 12.10 11.27
C ASN A 292 13.91 11.95 9.84
N GLU A 293 13.32 10.80 9.51
CA GLU A 293 12.63 10.57 8.24
C GLU A 293 11.42 11.52 8.10
N SER A 294 10.60 11.65 9.14
CA SER A 294 9.51 12.63 9.21
C SER A 294 9.99 14.08 9.10
N LYS A 295 11.17 14.41 9.66
CA LYS A 295 11.79 15.75 9.56
C LYS A 295 12.28 16.06 8.15
N SER A 296 12.90 15.10 7.46
CA SER A 296 13.48 15.31 6.13
C SER A 296 12.39 15.72 5.14
N LYS A 297 11.22 15.11 5.24
CA LYS A 297 10.08 15.39 4.37
C LYS A 297 9.44 16.76 4.59
N TYR A 298 9.39 17.26 5.83
CA TYR A 298 8.66 18.48 6.18
C TYR A 298 9.56 19.65 6.60
N GLY A 299 10.89 19.47 6.66
CA GLY A 299 11.84 20.51 7.02
C GLY A 299 11.65 21.11 8.42
N LYS A 300 10.85 20.49 9.28
CA LYS A 300 10.55 20.99 10.64
C LYS A 300 11.06 20.06 11.72
N ILE A 301 11.66 20.66 12.74
CA ILE A 301 12.01 19.95 13.98
C ILE A 301 10.72 19.62 14.73
N VAL A 302 10.49 18.35 14.89
CA VAL A 302 9.29 17.86 15.51
C VAL A 302 9.60 17.54 16.98
N TYR A 303 9.29 18.47 17.87
CA TYR A 303 9.37 18.26 19.32
C TYR A 303 8.13 17.53 19.81
N GLY A 304 8.32 16.49 20.62
CA GLY A 304 7.28 15.95 21.50
C GLY A 304 6.63 14.63 21.15
N ILE A 305 7.12 13.84 20.17
CA ILE A 305 6.72 12.42 20.05
C ILE A 305 7.18 11.64 21.28
N GLU A 306 8.32 12.00 21.86
CA GLU A 306 8.82 11.40 23.11
C GLU A 306 7.74 11.30 24.19
N LYS A 307 6.90 12.32 24.33
CA LYS A 307 5.82 12.34 25.33
C LYS A 307 4.60 11.49 24.98
N ILE A 308 4.33 11.19 23.71
CA ILE A 308 3.25 10.26 23.33
C ILE A 308 3.69 8.81 23.49
N TYR A 309 4.98 8.54 23.31
CA TYR A 309 5.52 7.19 23.19
C TYR A 309 6.30 6.73 24.45
N LEU A 310 6.58 7.63 25.36
CA LEU A 310 7.28 7.37 26.62
C LEU A 310 6.36 7.59 27.82
N VAL A 311 5.16 7.07 27.79
CA VAL A 311 4.41 6.89 29.04
C VAL A 311 4.83 5.52 29.58
N ASN A 312 5.61 5.53 30.65
CA ASN A 312 6.00 4.38 31.46
C ASN A 312 4.80 3.59 31.95
#